data_feadb90596208df29ac6c2c5f8eb5512
#
_entry.id   feadb90596208df29ac6c2c5f8eb5512
#
_cell.length_a   1.000
_cell.length_b   1.000
_cell.length_c   1.000
_cell.angle_alpha   90.00
_cell.angle_beta   90.00
_cell.angle_gamma   90.00
#
_symmetry.space_group_name_H-M   'P 1'
#
loop_
_entity.id
_entity.type
_entity.pdbx_description
1 polymer ?
#
loop_
_entity_poly.entity_id
_entity_poly.type
_entity_poly.pdbx_seq_one_letter_code
_entity_poly.pdbx_strand_id
1 'polypeptide(L)'
;MKQVFIDANVLVTVVNKKYPLFSDAAKVLSLADRSEFELFTSPVCLAIAFYFAEKKSGTSQAKVKLKLLLDHIKITRVDDKIVRQALNNAAIHDVEDGMQYYSAQSSGCTYIVSEDKDDFYFSEIKVVGCKEFLQTCL
;
A
#
# COMPACT_ATOMS: atom_id res chain seq x y z
N MET A 1 -14.55 1.81 11.96
CA MET A 1 -13.83 1.09 10.86
C MET A 1 -12.44 1.68 10.72
N LYS A 2 -11.43 0.82 10.65
CA LYS A 2 -10.05 1.24 10.42
C LYS A 2 -9.76 1.28 8.93
N GLN A 3 -9.30 2.42 8.45
CA GLN A 3 -8.92 2.61 7.06
C GLN A 3 -7.40 2.54 6.95
N VAL A 4 -6.91 1.59 6.17
CA VAL A 4 -5.50 1.21 6.14
C VAL A 4 -4.98 1.27 4.71
N PHE A 5 -3.91 2.03 4.52
CA PHE A 5 -3.23 2.12 3.22
C PHE A 5 -2.12 1.07 3.14
N ILE A 6 -2.09 0.34 2.04
CA ILE A 6 -1.12 -0.75 1.79
C ILE A 6 -0.11 -0.27 0.77
N ASP A 7 1.16 -0.19 1.16
CA ASP A 7 2.24 0.25 0.28
C ASP A 7 2.64 -0.82 -0.74
N ALA A 8 3.31 -0.40 -1.79
CA ALA A 8 3.69 -1.26 -2.91
C ALA A 8 4.51 -2.48 -2.50
N ASN A 9 5.44 -2.34 -1.55
CA ASN A 9 6.28 -3.46 -1.12
C ASN A 9 5.46 -4.61 -0.53
N VAL A 10 4.38 -4.30 0.17
CA VAL A 10 3.47 -5.31 0.73
C VAL A 10 2.72 -6.02 -0.40
N LEU A 11 2.23 -5.25 -1.38
CA LEU A 11 1.56 -5.83 -2.56
C LEU A 11 2.49 -6.77 -3.33
N VAL A 12 3.74 -6.34 -3.57
CA VAL A 12 4.74 -7.15 -4.26
C VAL A 12 5.01 -8.45 -3.50
N THR A 13 5.14 -8.37 -2.19
CA THR A 13 5.35 -9.55 -1.33
C THR A 13 4.23 -10.57 -1.52
N VAL A 14 2.99 -10.11 -1.60
CA VAL A 14 1.83 -11.01 -1.76
C VAL A 14 1.76 -11.58 -3.17
N VAL A 15 1.81 -10.74 -4.21
CA VAL A 15 1.63 -11.23 -5.60
C VAL A 15 2.78 -12.14 -6.04
N ASN A 16 3.97 -11.95 -5.51
CA ASN A 16 5.13 -12.76 -5.83
C ASN A 16 5.46 -13.81 -4.77
N LYS A 17 4.63 -13.93 -3.74
CA LYS A 17 4.78 -14.90 -2.64
C LYS A 17 6.21 -14.89 -2.06
N LYS A 18 6.67 -13.72 -1.66
CA LYS A 18 8.04 -13.54 -1.17
C LYS A 18 8.15 -13.87 0.31
N TYR A 19 8.82 -14.96 0.62
CA TYR A 19 9.11 -15.35 2.01
C TYR A 19 10.38 -14.66 2.51
N PRO A 20 10.51 -14.44 3.81
CA PRO A 20 9.59 -14.85 4.89
C PRO A 20 8.41 -13.90 5.13
N LEU A 21 8.33 -12.76 4.46
CA LEU A 21 7.32 -11.74 4.74
C LEU A 21 5.91 -12.09 4.23
N PHE A 22 5.81 -13.04 3.31
CA PHE A 22 4.53 -13.37 2.67
C PHE A 22 3.42 -13.71 3.67
N SER A 23 3.73 -14.50 4.68
CA SER A 23 2.72 -14.95 5.64
C SER A 23 2.04 -13.78 6.34
N ASP A 24 2.80 -12.83 6.86
CA ASP A 24 2.25 -11.66 7.53
C ASP A 24 1.53 -10.72 6.55
N ALA A 25 2.12 -10.52 5.38
CA ALA A 25 1.50 -9.67 4.34
C ALA A 25 0.14 -10.24 3.90
N ALA A 26 0.06 -11.55 3.69
CA ALA A 26 -1.20 -12.20 3.32
C ALA A 26 -2.25 -12.06 4.41
N LYS A 27 -1.85 -12.16 5.68
CA LYS A 27 -2.76 -11.96 6.82
C LYS A 27 -3.29 -10.53 6.87
N VAL A 28 -2.44 -9.55 6.61
CA VAL A 28 -2.89 -8.15 6.54
C VAL A 28 -3.95 -7.99 5.45
N LEU A 29 -3.71 -8.52 4.25
CA LEU A 29 -4.70 -8.41 3.17
C LEU A 29 -6.00 -9.14 3.49
N SER A 30 -5.95 -10.23 4.24
CA SER A 30 -7.16 -10.96 4.64
C SER A 30 -8.07 -10.16 5.57
N LEU A 31 -7.56 -9.10 6.19
CA LEU A 31 -8.36 -8.22 7.04
C LEU A 31 -9.47 -7.50 6.26
N ALA A 32 -9.34 -7.41 4.94
CA ALA A 32 -10.38 -6.84 4.09
C ALA A 32 -11.72 -7.58 4.18
N ASP A 33 -11.69 -8.86 4.59
CA ASP A 33 -12.90 -9.66 4.76
C ASP A 33 -13.61 -9.38 6.09
N ARG A 34 -12.99 -8.61 6.98
CA ARG A 34 -13.55 -8.25 8.28
C ARG A 34 -14.18 -6.87 8.22
N SER A 35 -15.35 -6.72 8.83
CA SER A 35 -16.11 -5.47 8.81
C SER A 35 -15.40 -4.30 9.49
N GLU A 36 -14.41 -4.56 10.36
CA GLU A 36 -13.69 -3.53 11.08
C GLU A 36 -12.62 -2.83 10.23
N PHE A 37 -12.30 -3.37 9.05
CA PHE A 37 -11.21 -2.87 8.22
C PHE A 37 -11.64 -2.52 6.82
N GLU A 38 -11.03 -1.48 6.26
CA GLU A 38 -11.14 -1.11 4.86
C GLU A 38 -9.72 -0.86 4.36
N LEU A 39 -9.30 -1.62 3.36
CA LEU A 39 -7.95 -1.54 2.83
C LEU A 39 -7.91 -0.71 1.56
N PHE A 40 -6.86 0.09 1.42
CA PHE A 40 -6.64 0.97 0.27
C PHE A 40 -5.23 0.81 -0.27
N THR A 41 -5.07 1.11 -1.55
CA THR A 41 -3.76 1.32 -2.16
C THR A 41 -3.89 2.35 -3.28
N SER A 42 -2.79 2.86 -3.79
CA SER A 42 -2.83 3.88 -4.84
C SER A 42 -2.61 3.27 -6.22
N PRO A 43 -2.99 4.00 -7.30
CA PRO A 43 -2.64 3.61 -8.66
C PRO A 43 -1.13 3.45 -8.86
N VAL A 44 -0.32 4.28 -8.19
CA VAL A 44 1.14 4.20 -8.26
C VAL A 44 1.65 2.90 -7.66
N CYS A 45 1.13 2.51 -6.49
CA CYS A 45 1.47 1.23 -5.85
C CYS A 45 1.09 0.05 -6.74
N LEU A 46 -0.07 0.12 -7.40
CA LEU A 46 -0.51 -0.93 -8.30
C LEU A 46 0.39 -1.04 -9.53
N ALA A 47 0.85 0.09 -10.08
CA ALA A 47 1.78 0.08 -11.20
C ALA A 47 3.11 -0.57 -10.82
N ILE A 48 3.62 -0.28 -9.63
CA ILE A 48 4.84 -0.90 -9.10
C ILE A 48 4.63 -2.40 -8.92
N ALA A 49 3.53 -2.79 -8.30
CA ALA A 49 3.22 -4.21 -8.09
C ALA A 49 3.08 -4.96 -9.42
N PHE A 50 2.45 -4.33 -10.42
CA PHE A 50 2.33 -4.91 -11.75
C PHE A 50 3.69 -5.14 -12.39
N TYR A 51 4.58 -4.15 -12.31
CA TYR A 51 5.93 -4.26 -12.86
C TYR A 51 6.65 -5.50 -12.33
N PHE A 52 6.65 -5.69 -11.01
CA PHE A 52 7.34 -6.83 -10.40
C PHE A 52 6.62 -8.16 -10.65
N ALA A 53 5.31 -8.17 -10.67
CA ALA A 53 4.53 -9.37 -10.99
C ALA A 53 4.75 -9.81 -12.44
N GLU A 54 4.78 -8.85 -13.38
CA GLU A 54 5.01 -9.11 -14.79
C GLU A 54 6.41 -9.67 -15.02
N LYS A 55 7.41 -9.11 -14.35
CA LYS A 55 8.78 -9.56 -14.44
C LYS A 55 8.95 -11.01 -13.99
N LYS A 56 8.19 -11.42 -12.97
CA LYS A 56 8.26 -12.80 -12.44
C LYS A 56 7.39 -13.79 -13.20
N SER A 57 6.21 -13.40 -13.64
CA SER A 57 5.18 -14.33 -14.09
C SER A 57 4.59 -14.02 -15.47
N GLY A 58 5.03 -12.94 -16.12
CA GLY A 58 4.50 -12.50 -17.41
C GLY A 58 3.26 -11.65 -17.29
N THR A 59 2.89 -10.99 -18.38
CA THR A 59 1.81 -10.00 -18.42
C THR A 59 0.44 -10.58 -18.06
N SER A 60 0.07 -11.73 -18.62
CA SER A 60 -1.24 -12.33 -18.38
C SER A 60 -1.45 -12.69 -16.92
N GLN A 61 -0.45 -13.34 -16.31
CA GLN A 61 -0.53 -13.72 -14.89
C GLN A 61 -0.50 -12.50 -13.97
N ALA A 62 0.29 -11.50 -14.31
CA ALA A 62 0.33 -10.26 -13.53
C ALA A 62 -1.05 -9.60 -13.48
N LYS A 63 -1.74 -9.52 -14.61
CA LYS A 63 -3.10 -8.97 -14.66
C LYS A 63 -4.08 -9.75 -13.79
N VAL A 64 -4.02 -11.08 -13.83
CA VAL A 64 -4.85 -11.94 -12.99
C VAL A 64 -4.60 -11.66 -11.50
N LYS A 65 -3.32 -11.62 -11.11
CA LYS A 65 -2.94 -11.38 -9.72
C LYS A 65 -3.43 -10.02 -9.20
N LEU A 66 -3.31 -8.97 -10.00
CA LEU A 66 -3.77 -7.65 -9.61
C LEU A 66 -5.30 -7.57 -9.51
N LYS A 67 -6.02 -8.24 -10.41
CA LYS A 67 -7.47 -8.30 -10.32
C LYS A 67 -7.92 -8.97 -9.02
N LEU A 68 -7.23 -10.02 -8.61
CA LEU A 68 -7.52 -10.69 -7.33
C LEU A 68 -7.26 -9.77 -6.13
N LEU A 69 -6.19 -8.98 -6.18
CA LEU A 69 -5.95 -7.98 -5.13
C LEU A 69 -7.11 -7.00 -5.02
N LEU A 70 -7.64 -6.54 -6.15
CA LEU A 70 -8.69 -5.53 -6.17
C LEU A 70 -10.05 -6.06 -5.70
N ASP A 71 -10.20 -7.36 -5.50
CA ASP A 71 -11.38 -7.92 -4.83
C ASP A 71 -11.37 -7.56 -3.33
N HIS A 72 -10.22 -7.18 -2.78
CA HIS A 72 -10.05 -6.93 -1.36
C HIS A 72 -9.62 -5.51 -1.02
N ILE A 73 -9.11 -4.76 -1.99
CA ILE A 73 -8.49 -3.45 -1.76
C ILE A 73 -9.14 -2.41 -2.65
N LYS A 74 -9.45 -1.24 -2.07
CA LYS A 74 -9.96 -0.09 -2.82
C LYS A 74 -8.80 0.75 -3.34
N ILE A 75 -9.02 1.41 -4.46
CA ILE A 75 -8.01 2.26 -5.08
C ILE A 75 -8.22 3.71 -4.64
N THR A 76 -7.17 4.32 -4.11
CA THR A 76 -7.17 5.73 -3.75
C THR A 76 -6.96 6.60 -4.99
N ARG A 77 -7.19 7.89 -4.83
CA ARG A 77 -7.01 8.89 -5.88
C ARG A 77 -5.60 9.46 -5.83
N VAL A 78 -4.96 9.61 -7.01
CA VAL A 78 -3.73 10.39 -7.16
C VAL A 78 -4.00 11.38 -8.29
N ASP A 79 -4.46 12.56 -7.94
CA ASP A 79 -4.86 13.59 -8.88
C ASP A 79 -3.89 14.78 -8.85
N ASP A 80 -4.22 15.84 -9.58
CA ASP A 80 -3.41 17.06 -9.67
C ASP A 80 -3.09 17.63 -8.28
N LYS A 81 -4.08 17.71 -7.40
CA LYS A 81 -3.91 18.27 -6.07
C LYS A 81 -2.90 17.46 -5.25
N ILE A 82 -3.02 16.14 -5.29
CA ILE A 82 -2.16 15.23 -4.53
C ILE A 82 -0.71 15.32 -5.02
N VAL A 83 -0.51 15.33 -6.33
CA VAL A 83 0.83 15.50 -6.91
C VAL A 83 1.45 16.82 -6.48
N ARG A 84 0.70 17.91 -6.54
CA ARG A 84 1.20 19.23 -6.14
C ARG A 84 1.51 19.31 -4.65
N GLN A 85 0.71 18.69 -3.81
CA GLN A 85 0.99 18.61 -2.37
C GLN A 85 2.34 17.93 -2.11
N ALA A 86 2.60 16.82 -2.80
CA ALA A 86 3.86 16.09 -2.66
C ALA A 86 5.05 16.94 -3.12
N LEU A 87 4.92 17.62 -4.26
CA LEU A 87 5.97 18.48 -4.80
C LEU A 87 6.25 19.70 -3.94
N ASN A 88 5.23 20.25 -3.29
CA ASN A 88 5.35 21.50 -2.52
C ASN A 88 5.83 21.28 -1.08
N ASN A 89 5.87 20.05 -0.60
CA ASN A 89 6.34 19.77 0.76
C ASN A 89 7.87 19.60 0.75
N ALA A 90 8.58 20.62 1.25
CA ALA A 90 10.04 20.63 1.26
C ALA A 90 10.66 19.50 2.11
N ALA A 91 9.91 18.92 3.05
CA ALA A 91 10.39 17.82 3.88
C ALA A 91 10.39 16.48 3.13
N ILE A 92 9.69 16.38 2.00
CA ILE A 92 9.58 15.15 1.22
C ILE A 92 10.65 15.15 0.15
N HIS A 93 11.57 14.17 0.22
CA HIS A 93 12.64 14.03 -0.77
C HIS A 93 12.24 13.17 -1.95
N ASP A 94 11.44 12.12 -1.70
CA ASP A 94 10.93 11.25 -2.76
C ASP A 94 9.47 11.56 -3.03
N VAL A 95 9.20 12.15 -4.19
CA VAL A 95 7.84 12.56 -4.59
C VAL A 95 6.89 11.38 -4.67
N GLU A 96 7.38 10.20 -5.05
CA GLU A 96 6.56 8.99 -5.08
C GLU A 96 6.00 8.68 -3.69
N ASP A 97 6.85 8.70 -2.66
CA ASP A 97 6.42 8.48 -1.28
C ASP A 97 5.43 9.55 -0.83
N GLY A 98 5.67 10.79 -1.27
CA GLY A 98 4.75 11.90 -1.01
C GLY A 98 3.37 11.69 -1.62
N MET A 99 3.31 11.18 -2.85
CA MET A 99 2.04 10.87 -3.51
C MET A 99 1.28 9.78 -2.75
N GLN A 100 1.98 8.74 -2.27
CA GLN A 100 1.36 7.69 -1.48
C GLN A 100 0.77 8.27 -0.18
N TYR A 101 1.55 9.07 0.51
CA TYR A 101 1.13 9.69 1.77
C TYR A 101 -0.12 10.56 1.60
N TYR A 102 -0.11 11.49 0.65
CA TYR A 102 -1.25 12.39 0.45
C TYR A 102 -2.46 11.66 -0.13
N SER A 103 -2.24 10.60 -0.89
CA SER A 103 -3.31 9.73 -1.38
C SER A 103 -3.99 9.00 -0.22
N ALA A 104 -3.19 8.44 0.70
CA ALA A 104 -3.70 7.78 1.89
C ALA A 104 -4.47 8.77 2.78
N GLN A 105 -3.90 9.95 3.00
CA GLN A 105 -4.53 10.99 3.82
C GLN A 105 -5.87 11.43 3.22
N SER A 106 -5.93 11.65 1.91
CA SER A 106 -7.14 12.05 1.19
C SER A 106 -8.26 11.02 1.31
N SER A 107 -7.92 9.75 1.45
CA SER A 107 -8.89 8.66 1.60
C SER A 107 -9.26 8.39 3.06
N GLY A 108 -8.75 9.18 4.00
CA GLY A 108 -9.06 9.03 5.42
C GLY A 108 -8.32 7.89 6.11
N CYS A 109 -7.23 7.42 5.53
CA CYS A 109 -6.44 6.33 6.13
C CYS A 109 -5.75 6.83 7.40
N THR A 110 -5.80 6.00 8.45
CA THR A 110 -5.16 6.28 9.72
C THR A 110 -3.91 5.44 9.95
N TYR A 111 -3.64 4.50 9.05
CA TYR A 111 -2.44 3.66 9.04
C TYR A 111 -1.89 3.55 7.63
N ILE A 112 -0.56 3.49 7.53
CA ILE A 112 0.14 3.07 6.33
C ILE A 112 0.91 1.81 6.71
N VAL A 113 0.66 0.71 6.02
CA VAL A 113 1.40 -0.54 6.21
C VAL A 113 2.48 -0.62 5.13
N SER A 114 3.73 -0.57 5.56
CA SER A 114 4.90 -0.60 4.70
C SER A 114 6.06 -1.25 5.42
N GLU A 115 6.83 -2.06 4.71
CA GLU A 115 8.06 -2.63 5.24
C GLU A 115 9.22 -1.61 5.21
N ASP A 116 9.06 -0.50 4.47
CA ASP A 116 10.03 0.58 4.35
C ASP A 116 9.59 1.82 5.13
N LYS A 117 9.46 1.68 6.45
CA LYS A 117 8.95 2.74 7.33
C LYS A 117 9.74 4.04 7.23
N ASP A 118 11.05 3.94 7.02
CA ASP A 118 11.93 5.11 6.95
C ASP A 118 11.64 6.01 5.75
N ASP A 119 11.02 5.47 4.70
CA ASP A 119 10.62 6.26 3.53
C ASP A 119 9.53 7.27 3.88
N PHE A 120 8.77 7.02 4.94
CA PHE A 120 7.66 7.87 5.38
C PHE A 120 8.00 8.69 6.64
N TYR A 121 9.25 9.10 6.79
CA TYR A 121 9.72 9.85 7.95
C TYR A 121 8.94 11.13 8.22
N PHE A 122 8.33 11.72 7.19
CA PHE A 122 7.55 12.95 7.25
C PHE A 122 6.09 12.72 7.65
N SER A 123 5.65 11.47 7.76
CA SER A 123 4.23 11.10 7.91
C SER A 123 3.67 11.45 9.29
N GLU A 124 2.49 12.08 9.30
CA GLU A 124 1.67 12.24 10.49
C GLU A 124 0.72 11.05 10.68
N ILE A 125 0.60 10.19 9.66
CA ILE A 125 -0.15 8.93 9.74
C ILE A 125 0.80 7.87 10.30
N LYS A 126 0.29 7.00 11.17
CA LYS A 126 1.10 5.93 11.75
C LYS A 126 1.54 4.95 10.67
N VAL A 127 2.85 4.71 10.58
CA VAL A 127 3.45 3.80 9.60
C VAL A 127 4.01 2.59 10.33
N VAL A 128 3.56 1.40 9.94
CA VAL A 128 3.96 0.13 10.58
C VAL A 128 4.19 -0.95 9.53
N GLY A 129 5.07 -1.91 9.83
CA GLY A 129 5.21 -3.11 9.01
C GLY A 129 4.05 -4.07 9.24
N CYS A 130 3.96 -5.11 8.43
CA CYS A 130 2.87 -6.08 8.52
C CYS A 130 2.81 -6.76 9.88
N LYS A 131 3.95 -7.23 10.38
CA LYS A 131 4.01 -7.93 11.67
C LYS A 131 3.55 -7.03 12.82
N GLU A 132 4.06 -5.80 12.86
CA GLU A 132 3.68 -4.85 13.91
C GLU A 132 2.19 -4.53 13.82
N PHE A 133 1.66 -4.34 12.62
CA PHE A 133 0.24 -4.08 12.44
C PHE A 133 -0.62 -5.19 13.02
N LEU A 134 -0.27 -6.44 12.71
CA LEU A 134 -1.00 -7.61 13.22
C LEU A 134 -0.91 -7.76 14.74
N GLN A 135 0.21 -7.35 15.34
CA GLN A 135 0.42 -7.47 16.78
C GLN A 135 -0.22 -6.35 17.58
N THR A 136 -0.27 -5.13 17.04
CA THR A 136 -0.57 -3.93 17.83
C THR A 136 -1.79 -3.15 17.37
N CYS A 137 -2.29 -3.38 16.17
CA CYS A 137 -3.33 -2.53 15.58
C CYS A 137 -4.68 -3.24 15.34
N LEU A 138 -4.79 -4.50 15.72
CA LEU A 138 -6.05 -5.25 15.55
C LEU A 138 -7.09 -4.95 16.61
#